data_d976fd411d12dcce060aa0d832a176d6
#
_entry.id   d976fd411d12dcce060aa0d832a176d6
#
_cell.length_a   1.000
_cell.length_b   1.000
_cell.length_c   1.000
_cell.angle_alpha   90.00
_cell.angle_beta   90.00
_cell.angle_gamma   90.00
#
_symmetry.space_group_name_H-M   'P 1'
#
loop_
_entity.id
_entity.type
_entity.pdbx_description
1 polymer ?
#
loop_
_entity_poly.entity_id
_entity_poly.type
_entity_poly.pdbx_seq_one_letter_code
_entity_poly.pdbx_strand_id
1 'polypeptide(L)'
;MTVPKFKEFKIEAYKPGKSNIAKTRNVIKLSANESALGVSPRVKKILQNKKLLISKYPDGKAKNLRKEISKKYKCDFEKIICGAGSDEIIQMICQLYLKPSDEVIVPQYSFLMYRIYAQIVGAKVVFSKEENFKVSINEIIKKVTKKTKLVFIANPNNPTGTYLSRVELIAVSYTHLTLPTNREV
;
A
#
# COMPACT_ATOMS: atom_id res chain seq x y z
N MET A 1 -11.87 -28.56 -27.58
CA MET A 1 -11.43 -27.24 -27.01
C MET A 1 -10.77 -27.50 -25.66
N THR A 2 -9.51 -27.12 -25.50
CA THR A 2 -8.81 -27.25 -24.19
C THR A 2 -9.20 -26.09 -23.32
N VAL A 3 -9.74 -26.38 -22.12
CA VAL A 3 -10.04 -25.35 -21.13
C VAL A 3 -8.75 -24.66 -20.71
N PRO A 4 -8.67 -23.33 -20.69
CA PRO A 4 -7.48 -22.62 -20.22
C PRO A 4 -7.14 -23.04 -18.80
N LYS A 5 -5.88 -23.41 -18.53
CA LYS A 5 -5.42 -23.70 -17.18
C LYS A 5 -5.19 -22.40 -16.43
N PHE A 6 -5.71 -22.31 -15.20
CA PHE A 6 -5.37 -21.21 -14.32
C PHE A 6 -3.89 -21.24 -13.96
N LYS A 7 -3.29 -20.06 -13.86
CA LYS A 7 -1.92 -19.94 -13.34
C LYS A 7 -1.97 -20.17 -11.83
N GLU A 8 -1.37 -21.26 -11.37
CA GLU A 8 -1.23 -21.51 -9.95
C GLU A 8 -0.11 -20.65 -9.36
N PHE A 9 -0.43 -19.92 -8.30
CA PHE A 9 0.53 -19.13 -7.56
C PHE A 9 0.76 -19.76 -6.18
N LYS A 10 2.02 -20.00 -5.83
CA LYS A 10 2.41 -20.34 -4.46
C LYS A 10 2.55 -19.06 -3.64
N ILE A 11 1.42 -18.44 -3.31
CA ILE A 11 1.37 -17.21 -2.54
C ILE A 11 0.76 -17.51 -1.18
N GLU A 12 1.41 -17.04 -0.12
CA GLU A 12 0.85 -17.11 1.23
C GLU A 12 -0.39 -16.22 1.32
N ALA A 13 -1.52 -16.82 1.68
CA ALA A 13 -2.77 -16.07 1.83
C ALA A 13 -2.67 -15.05 2.98
N TYR A 14 -3.19 -13.87 2.75
CA TYR A 14 -3.35 -12.87 3.82
C TYR A 14 -4.28 -13.41 4.93
N LYS A 15 -3.79 -13.43 6.16
CA LYS A 15 -4.58 -13.80 7.33
C LYS A 15 -4.93 -12.54 8.13
N PRO A 16 -6.17 -12.04 8.05
CA PRO A 16 -6.56 -10.86 8.82
C PRO A 16 -6.56 -11.18 10.33
N GLY A 17 -6.36 -10.13 11.13
CA GLY A 17 -6.47 -10.25 12.57
C GLY A 17 -7.87 -10.73 13.00
N LYS A 18 -7.93 -11.54 14.05
CA LYS A 18 -9.20 -12.09 14.57
C LYS A 18 -10.08 -10.96 15.11
N SER A 19 -11.32 -10.89 14.67
CA SER A 19 -12.32 -9.94 15.16
C SER A 19 -13.17 -10.49 16.31
N ASN A 20 -13.22 -11.83 16.43
CA ASN A 20 -13.99 -12.52 17.46
C ASN A 20 -13.09 -13.53 18.18
N ILE A 21 -13.19 -13.57 19.51
CA ILE A 21 -12.56 -14.57 20.36
C ILE A 21 -13.70 -15.32 21.05
N ALA A 22 -13.71 -16.66 20.91
CA ALA A 22 -14.74 -17.50 21.50
C ALA A 22 -14.87 -17.23 23.01
N LYS A 23 -16.11 -17.12 23.50
CA LYS A 23 -16.47 -16.86 24.92
C LYS A 23 -16.10 -15.45 25.45
N THR A 24 -15.64 -14.50 24.62
CA THR A 24 -15.31 -13.14 25.06
C THR A 24 -16.36 -12.16 24.53
N ARG A 25 -17.08 -11.46 25.43
CA ARG A 25 -17.90 -10.28 25.09
C ARG A 25 -16.98 -9.07 25.09
N ASN A 26 -17.11 -8.14 24.18
CA ASN A 26 -16.33 -6.90 24.10
C ASN A 26 -14.83 -7.09 23.80
N VAL A 27 -14.53 -7.66 22.63
CA VAL A 27 -13.14 -7.73 22.12
C VAL A 27 -12.69 -6.38 21.61
N ILE A 28 -11.59 -5.86 22.15
CA ILE A 28 -10.90 -4.68 21.59
C ILE A 28 -9.95 -5.17 20.50
N LYS A 29 -10.28 -4.88 19.25
CA LYS A 29 -9.47 -5.27 18.11
C LYS A 29 -8.39 -4.21 17.82
N LEU A 30 -7.12 -4.57 17.99
CA LEU A 30 -5.97 -3.70 17.75
C LEU A 30 -5.12 -4.15 16.52
N SER A 31 -5.59 -5.15 15.78
CA SER A 31 -4.78 -5.83 14.75
C SER A 31 -5.00 -5.33 13.32
N ALA A 32 -5.80 -4.28 13.09
CA ALA A 32 -6.16 -3.83 11.75
C ALA A 32 -6.08 -2.32 11.55
N ASN A 33 -5.40 -1.59 12.46
CA ASN A 33 -5.25 -0.13 12.41
C ASN A 33 -6.60 0.63 12.27
N GLU A 34 -7.69 0.04 12.81
CA GLU A 34 -9.00 0.67 12.82
C GLU A 34 -9.03 1.86 13.80
N SER A 35 -9.80 2.91 13.47
CA SER A 35 -9.92 4.06 14.34
C SER A 35 -10.65 3.71 15.65
N ALA A 36 -9.97 3.81 16.79
CA ALA A 36 -10.56 3.62 18.10
C ALA A 36 -11.65 4.67 18.42
N LEU A 37 -11.61 5.83 17.78
CA LEU A 37 -12.60 6.92 17.92
C LEU A 37 -13.81 6.74 17.00
N GLY A 38 -13.80 5.73 16.13
CA GLY A 38 -14.87 5.48 15.17
C GLY A 38 -14.91 6.52 14.04
N VAL A 39 -16.09 6.72 13.49
CA VAL A 39 -16.33 7.60 12.34
C VAL A 39 -16.48 9.06 12.78
N SER A 40 -15.85 9.98 12.06
CA SER A 40 -16.04 11.43 12.29
C SER A 40 -17.54 11.81 12.31
N PRO A 41 -18.01 12.61 13.28
CA PRO A 41 -19.41 13.07 13.33
C PRO A 41 -19.85 13.76 12.03
N ARG A 42 -18.96 14.50 11.37
CA ARG A 42 -19.25 15.16 10.07
C ARG A 42 -19.50 14.12 8.97
N VAL A 43 -18.68 13.08 8.89
CA VAL A 43 -18.87 11.97 7.92
C VAL A 43 -20.16 11.23 8.22
N LYS A 44 -20.43 10.90 9.50
CA LYS A 44 -21.67 10.25 9.92
C LYS A 44 -22.90 11.04 9.47
N LYS A 45 -22.88 12.38 9.65
CA LYS A 45 -23.97 13.28 9.21
C LYS A 45 -24.20 13.23 7.70
N ILE A 46 -23.11 13.17 6.90
CA ILE A 46 -23.20 13.08 5.44
C ILE A 46 -23.80 11.73 5.02
N LEU A 47 -23.32 10.63 5.60
CA LEU A 47 -23.82 9.28 5.29
C LEU A 47 -25.30 9.08 5.67
N GLN A 48 -25.78 9.78 6.68
CA GLN A 48 -27.19 9.77 7.08
C GLN A 48 -28.08 10.64 6.19
N ASN A 49 -27.48 11.42 5.28
CA ASN A 49 -28.22 12.29 4.39
C ASN A 49 -28.90 11.49 3.28
N LYS A 50 -30.25 11.43 3.30
CA LYS A 50 -31.07 10.71 2.32
C LYS A 50 -30.93 11.23 0.87
N LYS A 51 -30.26 12.36 0.65
CA LYS A 51 -30.00 12.93 -0.69
C LYS A 51 -28.80 12.32 -1.42
N LEU A 52 -28.11 11.35 -0.81
CA LEU A 52 -27.02 10.65 -1.49
C LEU A 52 -27.57 9.88 -2.71
N LEU A 53 -27.09 10.22 -3.89
CA LEU A 53 -27.51 9.61 -5.15
C LEU A 53 -26.70 8.32 -5.42
N ILE A 54 -26.89 7.31 -4.56
CA ILE A 54 -26.16 6.04 -4.64
C ILE A 54 -26.51 5.19 -5.87
N SER A 55 -27.63 5.52 -6.55
CA SER A 55 -28.04 4.84 -7.78
C SER A 55 -27.29 5.33 -9.03
N LYS A 56 -26.51 6.38 -8.93
CA LYS A 56 -25.73 6.92 -10.04
C LYS A 56 -24.29 6.41 -10.01
N TYR A 57 -23.72 6.21 -11.18
CA TYR A 57 -22.29 5.92 -11.29
C TYR A 57 -21.46 7.04 -10.65
N PRO A 58 -20.43 6.71 -9.88
CA PRO A 58 -19.49 7.71 -9.38
C PRO A 58 -18.68 8.32 -10.52
N ASP A 59 -18.12 9.51 -10.29
CA ASP A 59 -17.15 10.11 -11.20
C ASP A 59 -15.87 9.27 -11.22
N GLY A 60 -15.62 8.57 -12.33
CA GLY A 60 -14.45 7.69 -12.49
C GLY A 60 -13.10 8.42 -12.37
N LYS A 61 -13.09 9.75 -12.47
CA LYS A 61 -11.89 10.58 -12.26
C LYS A 61 -11.75 11.08 -10.83
N ALA A 62 -12.70 10.80 -9.94
CA ALA A 62 -12.74 11.27 -8.55
C ALA A 62 -12.40 12.77 -8.42
N LYS A 63 -12.90 13.61 -9.35
CA LYS A 63 -12.48 15.00 -9.54
C LYS A 63 -12.62 15.86 -8.28
N ASN A 64 -13.73 15.72 -7.57
CA ASN A 64 -13.97 16.49 -6.35
C ASN A 64 -13.01 16.07 -5.22
N LEU A 65 -12.80 14.77 -5.03
CA LEU A 65 -11.86 14.26 -4.03
C LEU A 65 -10.42 14.72 -4.36
N ARG A 66 -9.99 14.59 -5.60
CA ARG A 66 -8.65 15.04 -6.04
C ARG A 66 -8.45 16.54 -5.82
N LYS A 67 -9.48 17.37 -6.05
CA LYS A 67 -9.43 18.82 -5.77
C LYS A 67 -9.21 19.11 -4.30
N GLU A 68 -9.94 18.44 -3.40
CA GLU A 68 -9.80 18.64 -1.96
C GLU A 68 -8.44 18.15 -1.45
N ILE A 69 -7.93 17.03 -1.97
CA ILE A 69 -6.58 16.53 -1.67
C ILE A 69 -5.54 17.56 -2.13
N SER A 70 -5.61 18.00 -3.38
CA SER A 70 -4.70 19.01 -3.95
C SER A 70 -4.66 20.29 -3.09
N LYS A 71 -5.82 20.79 -2.69
CA LYS A 71 -5.94 21.97 -1.82
C LYS A 71 -5.34 21.74 -0.44
N LYS A 72 -5.67 20.60 0.19
CA LYS A 72 -5.21 20.27 1.54
C LYS A 72 -3.70 20.08 1.63
N TYR A 73 -3.12 19.39 0.64
CA TYR A 73 -1.70 18.99 0.65
C TYR A 73 -0.82 19.88 -0.24
N LYS A 74 -1.40 20.90 -0.87
CA LYS A 74 -0.70 21.83 -1.77
C LYS A 74 0.11 21.07 -2.85
N CYS A 75 -0.49 20.05 -3.43
CA CYS A 75 0.11 19.26 -4.51
C CYS A 75 -0.67 19.42 -5.81
N ASP A 76 -0.03 19.08 -6.91
CA ASP A 76 -0.63 19.19 -8.23
C ASP A 76 -1.81 18.21 -8.39
N PHE A 77 -2.96 18.75 -8.74
CA PHE A 77 -4.19 18.00 -8.99
C PHE A 77 -4.01 16.86 -10.02
N GLU A 78 -3.23 17.12 -11.09
CA GLU A 78 -3.02 16.13 -12.15
C GLU A 78 -2.11 14.97 -11.74
N LYS A 79 -1.41 15.11 -10.61
CA LYS A 79 -0.54 14.06 -10.04
C LYS A 79 -1.22 13.21 -8.98
N ILE A 80 -2.55 13.34 -8.82
CA ILE A 80 -3.31 12.59 -7.83
C ILE A 80 -4.10 11.48 -8.53
N ILE A 81 -3.92 10.26 -8.07
CA ILE A 81 -4.73 9.09 -8.47
C ILE A 81 -5.46 8.59 -7.22
N CYS A 82 -6.74 8.28 -7.38
CA CYS A 82 -7.55 7.68 -6.32
C CYS A 82 -7.87 6.22 -6.65
N GLY A 83 -7.89 5.38 -5.65
CA GLY A 83 -8.27 3.98 -5.75
C GLY A 83 -9.04 3.51 -4.52
N ALA A 84 -9.47 2.27 -4.50
CA ALA A 84 -10.13 1.62 -3.36
C ALA A 84 -9.09 1.24 -2.29
N GLY A 85 -8.51 2.26 -1.67
CA GLY A 85 -7.41 2.13 -0.70
C GLY A 85 -6.05 1.95 -1.35
N SER A 86 -5.02 1.80 -0.51
CA SER A 86 -3.63 1.60 -0.95
C SER A 86 -3.43 0.30 -1.73
N ASP A 87 -4.23 -0.73 -1.46
CA ASP A 87 -4.11 -2.03 -2.12
C ASP A 87 -4.31 -1.93 -3.62
N GLU A 88 -5.34 -1.23 -4.09
CA GLU A 88 -5.57 -1.04 -5.53
C GLU A 88 -4.45 -0.21 -6.16
N ILE A 89 -3.95 0.82 -5.48
CA ILE A 89 -2.83 1.62 -5.97
C ILE A 89 -1.56 0.78 -6.09
N ILE A 90 -1.25 -0.06 -5.10
CA ILE A 90 -0.09 -0.97 -5.14
C ILE A 90 -0.23 -1.95 -6.30
N GLN A 91 -1.42 -2.51 -6.49
CA GLN A 91 -1.71 -3.40 -7.62
C GLN A 91 -1.48 -2.70 -8.96
N MET A 92 -2.02 -1.50 -9.16
CA MET A 92 -1.83 -0.70 -10.38
C MET A 92 -0.34 -0.42 -10.64
N ILE A 93 0.42 -0.04 -9.60
CA ILE A 93 1.87 0.20 -9.72
C ILE A 93 2.58 -1.07 -10.18
N CYS A 94 2.29 -2.22 -9.55
CA CYS A 94 2.88 -3.48 -9.95
C CYS A 94 2.55 -3.83 -11.41
N GLN A 95 1.31 -3.65 -11.83
CA GLN A 95 0.87 -3.94 -13.21
C GLN A 95 1.51 -3.02 -14.25
N LEU A 96 1.73 -1.74 -13.90
CA LEU A 96 2.29 -0.76 -14.83
C LEU A 96 3.81 -0.88 -14.99
N TYR A 97 4.53 -1.18 -13.91
CA TYR A 97 5.98 -1.06 -13.88
C TYR A 97 6.72 -2.41 -13.88
N LEU A 98 6.02 -3.53 -13.67
CA LEU A 98 6.65 -4.84 -13.55
C LEU A 98 6.25 -5.77 -14.69
N LYS A 99 7.20 -6.60 -15.05
CA LYS A 99 7.02 -7.76 -15.93
C LYS A 99 7.67 -9.00 -15.30
N PRO A 100 7.37 -10.21 -15.79
CA PRO A 100 8.05 -11.42 -15.33
C PRO A 100 9.57 -11.25 -15.39
N SER A 101 10.28 -11.73 -14.36
CA SER A 101 11.72 -11.62 -14.15
C SER A 101 12.27 -10.28 -13.65
N ASP A 102 11.49 -9.20 -13.58
CA ASP A 102 11.90 -7.99 -12.87
C ASP A 102 12.00 -8.27 -11.36
N GLU A 103 12.80 -7.48 -10.67
CA GLU A 103 12.98 -7.60 -9.21
C GLU A 103 12.32 -6.45 -8.47
N VAL A 104 11.69 -6.82 -7.36
CA VAL A 104 11.05 -5.87 -6.43
C VAL A 104 11.67 -6.06 -5.06
N ILE A 105 12.22 -4.99 -4.47
CA ILE A 105 12.76 -5.03 -3.12
C ILE A 105 11.66 -4.68 -2.14
N VAL A 106 11.50 -5.52 -1.12
CA VAL A 106 10.50 -5.38 -0.06
C VAL A 106 11.18 -5.63 1.29
N PRO A 107 11.04 -4.75 2.28
CA PRO A 107 11.54 -5.02 3.63
C PRO A 107 10.85 -6.26 4.22
N GLN A 108 11.60 -7.03 5.02
CA GLN A 108 11.19 -8.36 5.48
C GLN A 108 9.88 -8.37 6.28
N TYR A 109 9.68 -7.37 7.12
CA TYR A 109 8.50 -7.22 7.99
C TYR A 109 7.56 -6.11 7.53
N SER A 110 7.50 -5.84 6.22
CA SER A 110 6.61 -4.83 5.66
C SER A 110 5.24 -5.40 5.27
N PHE A 111 4.38 -4.52 4.77
CA PHE A 111 3.02 -4.86 4.39
C PHE A 111 2.98 -5.98 3.34
N LEU A 112 2.23 -7.03 3.66
CA LEU A 112 2.20 -8.28 2.89
C LEU A 112 1.80 -8.08 1.42
N MET A 113 0.93 -7.08 1.14
CA MET A 113 0.39 -6.88 -0.20
C MET A 113 1.45 -6.47 -1.23
N TYR A 114 2.55 -5.85 -0.82
CA TYR A 114 3.67 -5.54 -1.72
C TYR A 114 4.20 -6.80 -2.43
N ARG A 115 4.48 -7.85 -1.66
CA ARG A 115 4.98 -9.12 -2.22
C ARG A 115 3.92 -9.88 -3.00
N ILE A 116 2.67 -9.85 -2.56
CA ILE A 116 1.57 -10.54 -3.24
C ILE A 116 1.38 -9.97 -4.64
N TYR A 117 1.21 -8.65 -4.79
CA TYR A 117 0.98 -8.04 -6.10
C TYR A 117 2.20 -8.16 -7.03
N ALA A 118 3.41 -8.06 -6.49
CA ALA A 118 4.64 -8.31 -7.27
C ALA A 118 4.68 -9.76 -7.82
N GLN A 119 4.32 -10.74 -7.00
CA GLN A 119 4.29 -12.15 -7.42
C GLN A 119 3.18 -12.45 -8.44
N ILE A 120 2.01 -11.81 -8.32
CA ILE A 120 0.90 -11.99 -9.28
C ILE A 120 1.33 -11.59 -10.70
N VAL A 121 2.10 -10.54 -10.86
CA VAL A 121 2.63 -10.14 -12.18
C VAL A 121 3.86 -10.93 -12.61
N GLY A 122 4.36 -11.85 -11.78
CA GLY A 122 5.48 -12.73 -12.08
C GLY A 122 6.85 -12.12 -11.77
N ALA A 123 6.90 -11.00 -11.05
CA ALA A 123 8.15 -10.40 -10.60
C ALA A 123 8.75 -11.18 -9.43
N LYS A 124 10.08 -11.13 -9.30
CA LYS A 124 10.84 -11.75 -8.22
C LYS A 124 10.88 -10.80 -7.02
N VAL A 125 10.40 -11.26 -5.88
CA VAL A 125 10.50 -10.51 -4.62
C VAL A 125 11.86 -10.77 -3.98
N VAL A 126 12.58 -9.68 -3.69
CA VAL A 126 13.88 -9.68 -3.01
C VAL A 126 13.70 -9.02 -1.65
N PHE A 127 13.90 -9.78 -0.58
CA PHE A 127 13.76 -9.25 0.77
C PHE A 127 15.04 -8.51 1.21
N SER A 128 14.87 -7.29 1.73
CA SER A 128 15.91 -6.60 2.48
C SER A 128 15.74 -6.89 3.97
N LYS A 129 16.87 -7.10 4.67
CA LYS A 129 16.87 -7.29 6.13
C LYS A 129 16.50 -6.01 6.83
N GLU A 130 15.85 -6.15 7.97
CA GLU A 130 15.57 -5.06 8.89
C GLU A 130 16.43 -5.21 10.14
N GLU A 131 16.79 -4.09 10.75
CA GLU A 131 17.56 -4.04 12.00
C GLU A 131 16.63 -3.57 13.12
N ASN A 132 16.40 -4.40 14.12
CA ASN A 132 15.47 -4.11 15.22
C ASN A 132 14.05 -3.72 14.71
N PHE A 133 13.54 -4.44 13.73
CA PHE A 133 12.25 -4.17 13.05
C PHE A 133 12.16 -2.81 12.34
N LYS A 134 13.30 -2.12 12.16
CA LYS A 134 13.39 -0.90 11.37
C LYS A 134 13.99 -1.20 10.00
N VAL A 135 13.40 -0.61 8.97
CA VAL A 135 13.90 -0.70 7.59
C VAL A 135 15.33 -0.15 7.53
N SER A 136 16.26 -0.93 6.98
CA SER A 136 17.65 -0.53 6.79
C SER A 136 17.87 -0.15 5.32
N ILE A 137 18.20 1.12 5.10
CA ILE A 137 18.48 1.66 3.77
C ILE A 137 19.70 0.98 3.14
N ASN A 138 20.73 0.75 3.94
CA ASN A 138 21.94 0.07 3.47
C ASN A 138 21.64 -1.35 2.98
N GLU A 139 20.75 -2.07 3.66
CA GLU A 139 20.34 -3.41 3.25
C GLU A 139 19.49 -3.38 1.97
N ILE A 140 18.67 -2.34 1.77
CA ILE A 140 17.96 -2.13 0.50
C ILE A 140 18.96 -1.89 -0.63
N ILE A 141 19.90 -0.96 -0.45
CA ILE A 141 20.89 -0.59 -1.48
C ILE A 141 21.74 -1.80 -1.90
N LYS A 142 22.19 -2.61 -0.93
CA LYS A 142 22.95 -3.86 -1.22
C LYS A 142 22.19 -4.86 -2.10
N LYS A 143 20.86 -4.78 -2.13
CA LYS A 143 20.00 -5.68 -2.92
C LYS A 143 19.64 -5.15 -4.30
N VAL A 144 19.95 -3.88 -4.59
CA VAL A 144 19.65 -3.28 -5.89
C VAL A 144 20.49 -3.92 -6.98
N THR A 145 19.83 -4.34 -8.04
CA THR A 145 20.45 -4.89 -9.26
C THR A 145 19.93 -4.19 -10.50
N LYS A 146 20.49 -4.47 -11.67
CA LYS A 146 19.97 -3.98 -12.97
C LYS A 146 18.53 -4.44 -13.26
N LYS A 147 18.04 -5.50 -12.58
CA LYS A 147 16.68 -6.02 -12.70
C LYS A 147 15.70 -5.38 -11.72
N THR A 148 16.18 -4.66 -10.71
CA THR A 148 15.33 -3.98 -9.74
C THR A 148 14.54 -2.87 -10.42
N LYS A 149 13.21 -2.93 -10.32
CA LYS A 149 12.28 -1.95 -10.90
C LYS A 149 11.53 -1.15 -9.83
N LEU A 150 11.21 -1.80 -8.72
CA LEU A 150 10.49 -1.17 -7.63
C LEU A 150 11.15 -1.48 -6.28
N VAL A 151 11.04 -0.53 -5.37
CA VAL A 151 11.33 -0.68 -3.94
C VAL A 151 10.11 -0.17 -3.19
N PHE A 152 9.49 -1.01 -2.37
CA PHE A 152 8.38 -0.60 -1.51
C PHE A 152 8.89 -0.26 -0.13
N ILE A 153 8.59 0.94 0.33
CA ILE A 153 8.91 1.43 1.68
C ILE A 153 7.65 2.08 2.26
N ALA A 154 7.12 1.51 3.33
CA ALA A 154 6.11 2.17 4.15
C ALA A 154 6.81 3.02 5.23
N ASN A 155 6.37 4.28 5.40
CA ASN A 155 6.95 5.17 6.39
C ASN A 155 5.88 6.05 7.05
N PRO A 156 5.49 5.79 8.31
CA PRO A 156 5.97 4.70 9.20
C PRO A 156 5.69 3.30 8.65
N ASN A 157 6.54 2.31 9.02
CA ASN A 157 6.41 0.95 8.51
C ASN A 157 5.17 0.24 9.09
N ASN A 158 4.44 -0.45 8.23
CA ASN A 158 3.34 -1.33 8.62
C ASN A 158 3.84 -2.80 8.53
N PRO A 159 3.84 -3.60 9.63
CA PRO A 159 3.16 -3.36 10.91
C PRO A 159 4.05 -2.84 12.04
N THR A 160 5.35 -2.65 11.85
CA THR A 160 6.31 -2.44 12.94
C THR A 160 6.21 -1.07 13.63
N GLY A 161 5.63 -0.06 12.94
CA GLY A 161 5.50 1.31 13.44
C GLY A 161 6.81 2.09 13.46
N THR A 162 7.94 1.48 13.10
CA THR A 162 9.24 2.17 13.00
C THR A 162 9.26 3.10 11.79
N TYR A 163 10.06 4.14 11.82
CA TYR A 163 10.12 5.10 10.74
C TYR A 163 11.55 5.48 10.33
N LEU A 164 11.66 5.92 9.09
CA LEU A 164 12.86 6.46 8.50
C LEU A 164 12.83 7.99 8.59
N SER A 165 13.95 8.58 8.96
CA SER A 165 14.13 10.03 8.91
C SER A 165 14.16 10.53 7.46
N ARG A 166 13.98 11.85 7.29
CA ARG A 166 14.09 12.48 5.96
C ARG A 166 15.46 12.23 5.32
N VAL A 167 16.52 12.23 6.08
CA VAL A 167 17.89 11.99 5.59
C VAL A 167 18.03 10.57 5.05
N GLU A 168 17.52 9.57 5.79
CA GLU A 168 17.52 8.17 5.37
C GLU A 168 16.71 7.99 4.08
N LEU A 169 15.53 8.61 3.95
CA LEU A 169 14.70 8.54 2.73
C LEU A 169 15.38 9.19 1.52
N ILE A 170 16.03 10.32 1.72
CA ILE A 170 16.79 11.01 0.67
C ILE A 170 17.93 10.12 0.16
N ALA A 171 18.64 9.41 1.04
CA ALA A 171 19.70 8.48 0.64
C ALA A 171 19.23 7.41 -0.33
N VAL A 172 18.01 6.89 -0.18
CA VAL A 172 17.42 5.95 -1.16
C VAL A 172 17.18 6.62 -2.51
N SER A 173 16.68 7.86 -2.52
CA SER A 173 16.32 8.55 -3.75
C SER A 173 17.54 8.89 -4.63
N TYR A 174 18.70 9.12 -4.02
CA TYR A 174 19.95 9.39 -4.76
C TYR A 174 20.58 8.15 -5.40
N THR A 175 20.09 6.94 -5.11
CA THR A 175 20.63 5.71 -5.69
C THR A 175 20.04 5.34 -7.07
N HIS A 176 19.65 6.32 -7.89
CA HIS A 176 19.01 6.15 -9.21
C HIS A 176 17.60 5.57 -9.20
N LEU A 177 16.92 5.60 -8.05
CA LEU A 177 15.51 5.27 -7.96
C LEU A 177 14.71 6.56 -8.15
N THR A 178 14.01 6.72 -9.26
CA THR A 178 12.97 7.75 -9.37
C THR A 178 11.79 7.31 -8.50
N LEU A 179 11.65 7.92 -7.33
CA LEU A 179 10.54 7.65 -6.43
C LEU A 179 9.32 8.47 -6.84
N PRO A 180 8.17 7.85 -7.13
CA PRO A 180 6.91 8.53 -6.89
C PRO A 180 6.78 8.69 -5.37
N THR A 181 6.96 9.91 -4.89
CA THR A 181 6.76 10.24 -3.48
C THR A 181 5.26 10.29 -3.20
N ASN A 182 4.67 9.17 -2.80
CA ASN A 182 3.39 9.20 -2.12
C ASN A 182 3.64 9.65 -0.68
N ARG A 183 3.24 10.88 -0.37
CA ARG A 183 3.04 11.28 1.02
C ARG A 183 1.74 10.61 1.47
N GLU A 184 1.85 9.49 2.17
CA GLU A 184 0.74 9.00 2.97
C GLU A 184 0.57 9.94 4.17
N VAL A 185 -0.65 10.34 4.39
CA VAL A 185 -1.09 11.19 5.51
C VAL A 185 -1.74 10.32 6.56
#